data_81000a72f929feb04c9763fa0217384c
#
_entry.id   81000a72f929feb04c9763fa0217384c
#
_cell.length_a   1.000
_cell.length_b   1.000
_cell.length_c   1.000
_cell.angle_alpha   90.00
_cell.angle_beta   90.00
_cell.angle_gamma   90.00
#
_symmetry.space_group_name_H-M   'P 1'
#
loop_
_entity.id
_entity.type
_entity.pdbx_description
1 polymer ?
#
loop_
_entity_poly.entity_id
_entity_poly.type
_entity_poly.pdbx_seq_one_letter_code
_entity_poly.pdbx_strand_id
1 'polypeptide(L)'
;SGQHSTVDGSECDAQIAYVALAPILSDTANLTSQDKTTEWDVRAVEMAEAKLLQGKKRTGDASAAALSDAENMGYDRTRYFQQINQPKEDILGMSYRDILRKDYKRWAEGTLAVGMSTVPQGIEYALNNVGDKHLFLSALRDWAEEQKLDIAAVMTVSTPNGVFTRELLIWAFDERAVKAVKAFMTKHGDELGLERWRNGELDGSNDTQKEVRVCWIQRSIKHSRKQVAPMLREAMKDAAKL
;
A
#
# COMPACT_ATOMS: atom_id res chain seq x y z
N SER A 1 -21.10 -22.91 -42.74
CA SER A 1 -19.64 -22.74 -42.76
C SER A 1 -19.25 -21.79 -41.67
N GLY A 2 -18.85 -22.38 -40.53
CA GLY A 2 -18.28 -21.59 -39.40
C GLY A 2 -16.82 -21.28 -39.69
N GLN A 3 -16.49 -20.02 -39.79
CA GLN A 3 -15.11 -19.56 -39.76
C GLN A 3 -14.61 -19.65 -38.32
N HIS A 4 -13.84 -20.69 -37.98
CA HIS A 4 -12.99 -20.68 -36.82
C HIS A 4 -11.84 -19.70 -37.10
N SER A 5 -11.89 -18.52 -36.52
CA SER A 5 -10.75 -17.62 -36.42
C SER A 5 -9.70 -18.35 -35.57
N THR A 6 -8.67 -18.90 -36.18
CA THR A 6 -7.47 -19.39 -35.47
C THR A 6 -6.71 -18.16 -35.00
N VAL A 7 -6.83 -17.82 -33.69
CA VAL A 7 -5.95 -16.82 -33.06
C VAL A 7 -4.50 -17.32 -33.29
N ASP A 8 -3.67 -16.48 -33.89
CA ASP A 8 -2.24 -16.82 -34.09
C ASP A 8 -1.60 -16.97 -32.69
N GLY A 9 -0.93 -18.10 -32.46
CA GLY A 9 -0.28 -18.41 -31.17
C GLY A 9 0.72 -17.32 -30.72
N SER A 10 1.28 -16.56 -31.65
CA SER A 10 2.21 -15.45 -31.34
C SER A 10 1.50 -14.22 -30.76
N GLU A 11 0.26 -13.95 -31.17
CA GLU A 11 -0.55 -12.87 -30.61
C GLU A 11 -1.00 -13.20 -29.18
N CYS A 12 -1.42 -14.45 -28.95
CA CYS A 12 -1.74 -14.94 -27.61
C CYS A 12 -0.53 -14.86 -26.67
N ASP A 13 0.66 -15.24 -27.14
CA ASP A 13 1.91 -15.16 -26.40
C ASP A 13 2.27 -13.70 -26.00
N ALA A 14 2.07 -12.76 -26.91
CA ALA A 14 2.31 -11.33 -26.64
C ALA A 14 1.30 -10.78 -25.60
N GLN A 15 0.03 -11.14 -25.69
CA GLN A 15 -0.98 -10.72 -24.71
C GLN A 15 -0.70 -11.30 -23.32
N ILE A 16 -0.32 -12.58 -23.24
CA ILE A 16 0.08 -13.22 -21.99
C ILE A 16 1.30 -12.53 -21.40
N ALA A 17 2.31 -12.23 -22.21
CA ALA A 17 3.51 -11.54 -21.79
C ALA A 17 3.21 -10.13 -21.24
N TYR A 18 2.31 -9.39 -21.89
CA TYR A 18 1.88 -8.06 -21.45
C TYR A 18 1.21 -8.12 -20.07
N VAL A 19 0.30 -9.07 -19.86
CA VAL A 19 -0.36 -9.25 -18.56
C VAL A 19 0.61 -9.74 -17.49
N ALA A 20 1.53 -10.64 -17.81
CA ALA A 20 2.52 -11.19 -16.89
C ALA A 20 3.52 -10.13 -16.36
N LEU A 21 3.81 -9.09 -17.14
CA LEU A 21 4.67 -7.98 -16.72
C LEU A 21 4.06 -7.19 -15.56
N ALA A 22 2.75 -7.00 -15.51
CA ALA A 22 2.09 -6.15 -14.52
C ALA A 22 2.41 -6.50 -13.05
N PRO A 23 2.24 -7.75 -12.58
CA PRO A 23 2.55 -8.10 -11.20
C PRO A 23 4.05 -7.99 -10.89
N ILE A 24 4.94 -8.37 -11.82
CA ILE A 24 6.39 -8.29 -11.61
C ILE A 24 6.81 -6.82 -11.44
N LEU A 25 6.43 -5.96 -12.39
CA LEU A 25 6.79 -4.55 -12.35
C LEU A 25 6.16 -3.84 -11.14
N SER A 26 4.93 -4.20 -10.77
CA SER A 26 4.26 -3.61 -9.60
C SER A 26 4.93 -4.01 -8.28
N ASP A 27 5.36 -5.26 -8.11
CA ASP A 27 6.00 -5.71 -6.86
C ASP A 27 7.43 -5.21 -6.73
N THR A 28 8.18 -5.19 -7.83
CA THR A 28 9.59 -4.78 -7.88
C THR A 28 9.79 -3.27 -8.05
N ALA A 29 8.70 -2.49 -8.08
CA ALA A 29 8.75 -1.04 -8.40
C ALA A 29 9.53 -0.79 -9.70
N ASN A 30 9.14 -1.44 -10.79
CA ASN A 30 9.82 -1.37 -12.10
C ASN A 30 11.28 -1.84 -12.06
N LEU A 31 11.57 -2.91 -11.30
CA LEU A 31 12.90 -3.47 -11.04
C LEU A 31 13.87 -2.54 -10.27
N THR A 32 13.36 -1.50 -9.62
CA THR A 32 14.19 -0.54 -8.86
C THR A 32 14.25 -0.86 -7.35
N SER A 33 13.36 -1.70 -6.83
CA SER A 33 13.36 -2.08 -5.42
C SER A 33 14.47 -3.09 -5.13
N GLN A 34 15.54 -2.67 -4.46
CA GLN A 34 16.67 -3.53 -4.11
C GLN A 34 16.28 -4.72 -3.21
N ASP A 35 15.29 -4.52 -2.33
CA ASP A 35 14.84 -5.55 -1.38
C ASP A 35 13.91 -6.61 -2.00
N LYS A 36 13.33 -6.32 -3.17
CA LYS A 36 12.30 -7.17 -3.78
C LYS A 36 12.69 -7.72 -5.14
N THR A 37 13.57 -7.02 -5.85
CA THR A 37 14.00 -7.44 -7.19
C THR A 37 15.00 -8.57 -7.11
N THR A 38 14.68 -9.70 -7.71
CA THR A 38 15.56 -10.87 -7.83
C THR A 38 16.06 -11.04 -9.28
N GLU A 39 17.07 -11.87 -9.48
CA GLU A 39 17.52 -12.23 -10.84
C GLU A 39 16.41 -12.89 -11.65
N TRP A 40 15.49 -13.61 -11.01
CA TRP A 40 14.35 -14.24 -11.66
C TRP A 40 13.36 -13.22 -12.21
N ASP A 41 13.12 -12.13 -11.47
CA ASP A 41 12.24 -11.04 -11.91
C ASP A 41 12.82 -10.36 -13.15
N VAL A 42 14.13 -10.06 -13.14
CA VAL A 42 14.83 -9.46 -14.28
C VAL A 42 14.70 -10.36 -15.52
N ARG A 43 15.02 -11.64 -15.38
CA ARG A 43 14.92 -12.61 -16.49
C ARG A 43 13.49 -12.77 -17.00
N ALA A 44 12.51 -12.81 -16.10
CA ALA A 44 11.10 -12.93 -16.47
C ALA A 44 10.63 -11.69 -17.26
N VAL A 45 11.04 -10.49 -16.87
CA VAL A 45 10.75 -9.25 -17.61
C VAL A 45 11.42 -9.28 -18.98
N GLU A 46 12.70 -9.63 -19.08
CA GLU A 46 13.41 -9.76 -20.37
C GLU A 46 12.73 -10.73 -21.33
N MET A 47 12.32 -11.90 -20.84
CA MET A 47 11.60 -12.91 -21.64
C MET A 47 10.24 -12.40 -22.12
N ALA A 48 9.48 -11.73 -21.24
CA ALA A 48 8.18 -11.17 -21.59
C ALA A 48 8.32 -10.05 -22.63
N GLU A 49 9.27 -9.15 -22.45
CA GLU A 49 9.56 -8.07 -23.39
C GLU A 49 10.02 -8.58 -24.75
N ALA A 50 10.84 -9.63 -24.77
CA ALA A 50 11.24 -10.27 -26.03
C ALA A 50 10.03 -10.84 -26.81
N LYS A 51 9.04 -11.42 -26.12
CA LYS A 51 7.80 -11.91 -26.75
C LYS A 51 6.94 -10.76 -27.30
N LEU A 52 6.84 -9.65 -26.60
CA LEU A 52 6.15 -8.45 -27.09
C LEU A 52 6.78 -7.89 -28.36
N LEU A 53 8.11 -7.88 -28.44
CA LEU A 53 8.84 -7.42 -29.62
C LEU A 53 8.74 -8.37 -30.83
N GLN A 54 8.65 -9.69 -30.58
CA GLN A 54 8.49 -10.70 -31.63
C GLN A 54 7.09 -10.64 -32.26
N GLY A 55 6.03 -10.43 -31.45
CA GLY A 55 4.67 -10.23 -31.95
C GLY A 55 4.58 -9.07 -32.96
N LYS A 56 5.28 -7.96 -32.69
CA LYS A 56 5.30 -6.79 -33.57
C LYS A 56 5.94 -7.02 -34.95
N LYS A 57 6.93 -7.88 -35.07
CA LYS A 57 7.62 -8.12 -36.35
C LYS A 57 6.80 -8.93 -37.37
N ARG A 58 5.75 -9.62 -36.92
CA ARG A 58 4.92 -10.50 -37.77
C ARG A 58 3.63 -9.86 -38.26
N THR A 59 3.12 -8.82 -37.57
CA THR A 59 1.88 -8.12 -37.93
C THR A 59 2.06 -6.99 -38.94
N GLY A 60 3.10 -7.01 -39.74
CA GLY A 60 3.36 -6.04 -40.81
C GLY A 60 2.33 -5.98 -41.94
N ASP A 61 1.14 -6.57 -41.77
CA ASP A 61 0.05 -6.56 -42.74
C ASP A 61 -1.11 -5.67 -42.31
N ALA A 62 -1.56 -4.83 -43.21
CA ALA A 62 -2.33 -3.62 -43.05
C ALA A 62 -3.82 -3.79 -42.67
N SER A 63 -4.24 -4.92 -42.09
CA SER A 63 -5.66 -5.17 -41.76
C SER A 63 -6.01 -5.08 -40.25
N ALA A 64 -5.09 -4.69 -39.39
CA ALA A 64 -5.28 -4.61 -37.93
C ALA A 64 -5.80 -3.24 -37.44
N ALA A 65 -6.79 -2.67 -38.10
CA ALA A 65 -7.36 -1.37 -37.70
C ALA A 65 -8.29 -1.39 -36.48
N ALA A 66 -8.39 -2.51 -35.75
CA ALA A 66 -9.34 -2.67 -34.64
C ALA A 66 -8.70 -2.92 -33.24
N LEU A 67 -7.37 -3.01 -33.14
CA LEU A 67 -6.64 -3.07 -31.84
C LEU A 67 -5.83 -1.80 -31.62
N SER A 68 -6.47 -0.66 -31.70
CA SER A 68 -5.86 0.60 -32.08
C SER A 68 -5.04 1.34 -31.05
N ASP A 69 -5.07 1.03 -29.75
CA ASP A 69 -4.40 1.88 -28.74
C ASP A 69 -3.14 1.28 -28.11
N ALA A 70 -3.02 -0.04 -28.02
CA ALA A 70 -1.81 -0.70 -27.53
C ALA A 70 -0.75 -0.92 -28.62
N GLU A 71 -1.17 -1.01 -29.90
CA GLU A 71 -0.31 -1.32 -31.05
C GLU A 71 0.41 -0.08 -31.62
N ASN A 72 -0.18 1.10 -31.55
CA ASN A 72 0.41 2.35 -32.06
C ASN A 72 1.36 3.04 -31.09
N MET A 73 1.35 2.69 -29.81
CA MET A 73 2.31 3.21 -28.84
C MET A 73 3.27 2.09 -28.45
N GLY A 74 4.46 2.08 -29.05
CA GLY A 74 5.50 1.13 -28.73
C GLY A 74 5.57 0.86 -27.22
N TYR A 75 5.56 -0.44 -26.80
CA TYR A 75 5.73 -0.78 -25.38
C TYR A 75 6.94 -0.05 -24.81
N ASP A 76 6.70 0.71 -23.76
CA ASP A 76 7.69 1.34 -22.91
C ASP A 76 7.44 0.87 -21.48
N ARG A 77 8.44 0.23 -20.85
CA ARG A 77 8.31 -0.35 -19.51
C ARG A 77 7.92 0.69 -18.47
N THR A 78 8.53 1.87 -18.52
CA THR A 78 8.29 2.92 -17.54
C THR A 78 6.87 3.44 -17.64
N ARG A 79 6.40 3.68 -18.86
CA ARG A 79 5.02 4.12 -19.12
C ARG A 79 4.02 3.04 -18.71
N TYR A 80 4.27 1.78 -19.03
CA TYR A 80 3.40 0.67 -18.63
C TYR A 80 3.34 0.54 -17.11
N PHE A 81 4.49 0.61 -16.43
CA PHE A 81 4.53 0.63 -14.97
C PHE A 81 3.71 1.79 -14.38
N GLN A 82 3.82 3.01 -14.93
CA GLN A 82 3.01 4.14 -14.50
C GLN A 82 1.51 3.88 -14.66
N GLN A 83 1.09 3.34 -15.80
CA GLN A 83 -0.32 3.01 -16.08
C GLN A 83 -0.90 1.97 -15.10
N ILE A 84 -0.13 0.95 -14.72
CA ILE A 84 -0.60 -0.07 -13.76
C ILE A 84 -0.51 0.40 -12.30
N ASN A 85 0.39 1.32 -11.98
CA ASN A 85 0.61 1.80 -10.61
C ASN A 85 -0.30 2.97 -10.25
N GLN A 86 -0.61 3.87 -11.20
CA GLN A 86 -1.46 5.02 -10.96
C GLN A 86 -2.83 4.66 -10.34
N PRO A 87 -3.62 3.69 -10.86
CA PRO A 87 -4.87 3.30 -10.24
C PRO A 87 -4.71 2.69 -8.85
N LYS A 88 -3.55 2.09 -8.56
CA LYS A 88 -3.25 1.52 -7.26
C LYS A 88 -3.03 2.61 -6.20
N GLU A 89 -2.44 3.73 -6.59
CA GLU A 89 -2.15 4.87 -5.73
C GLU A 89 -3.30 5.88 -5.66
N ASP A 90 -4.24 5.82 -6.62
CA ASP A 90 -5.40 6.70 -6.65
C ASP A 90 -6.39 6.30 -5.54
N ILE A 91 -6.69 7.26 -4.67
CA ILE A 91 -7.70 7.15 -3.61
C ILE A 91 -8.80 8.22 -3.75
N LEU A 92 -8.77 9.03 -4.82
CA LEU A 92 -9.81 10.01 -5.11
C LEU A 92 -11.16 9.32 -5.34
N GLY A 93 -12.20 9.87 -4.77
CA GLY A 93 -13.54 9.31 -4.87
C GLY A 93 -13.81 8.08 -4.00
N MET A 94 -12.81 7.58 -3.26
CA MET A 94 -13.00 6.54 -2.27
C MET A 94 -13.48 7.14 -0.93
N SER A 95 -14.39 6.44 -0.25
CA SER A 95 -14.68 6.76 1.14
C SER A 95 -13.48 6.43 2.05
N TYR A 96 -13.36 7.11 3.20
CA TYR A 96 -12.30 6.75 4.16
C TYR A 96 -12.37 5.27 4.59
N ARG A 97 -13.58 4.72 4.71
CA ARG A 97 -13.77 3.29 5.02
C ARG A 97 -13.17 2.39 3.94
N ASP A 98 -13.33 2.72 2.67
CA ASP A 98 -12.76 1.93 1.57
C ASP A 98 -11.25 2.06 1.51
N ILE A 99 -10.72 3.25 1.79
CA ILE A 99 -9.26 3.49 1.91
C ILE A 99 -8.67 2.63 3.02
N LEU A 100 -9.30 2.62 4.21
CA LEU A 100 -8.85 1.82 5.34
C LEU A 100 -8.91 0.31 5.06
N ARG A 101 -9.90 -0.14 4.28
CA ARG A 101 -10.10 -1.55 3.91
C ARG A 101 -9.16 -2.03 2.81
N LYS A 102 -8.66 -1.15 1.95
CA LYS A 102 -7.91 -1.49 0.71
C LYS A 102 -6.70 -2.40 0.95
N ASP A 103 -5.89 -2.10 1.96
CA ASP A 103 -4.77 -2.96 2.40
C ASP A 103 -4.74 -3.05 3.92
N TYR A 104 -5.67 -3.84 4.44
CA TYR A 104 -5.91 -4.04 5.87
C TYR A 104 -5.43 -5.41 6.35
N LYS A 105 -4.84 -5.43 7.54
CA LYS A 105 -4.50 -6.66 8.25
C LYS A 105 -4.89 -6.54 9.73
N ARG A 106 -5.37 -7.64 10.30
CA ARG A 106 -5.79 -7.74 11.70
C ARG A 106 -5.03 -8.83 12.42
N TRP A 107 -4.63 -8.58 13.65
CA TRP A 107 -4.02 -9.53 14.56
C TRP A 107 -4.64 -9.44 15.96
N ALA A 108 -4.50 -10.49 16.73
CA ALA A 108 -4.86 -10.51 18.15
C ALA A 108 -3.68 -11.05 18.96
N GLU A 109 -3.45 -10.43 20.12
CA GLU A 109 -2.46 -10.87 21.10
C GLU A 109 -3.10 -10.87 22.48
N GLY A 110 -3.30 -12.08 23.04
CA GLY A 110 -4.11 -12.24 24.25
C GLY A 110 -5.54 -11.74 24.04
N THR A 111 -5.94 -10.75 24.81
CA THR A 111 -7.27 -10.13 24.73
C THR A 111 -7.31 -8.87 23.86
N LEU A 112 -6.17 -8.40 23.35
CA LEU A 112 -6.09 -7.20 22.54
C LEU A 112 -6.12 -7.53 21.05
N ALA A 113 -6.90 -6.76 20.28
CA ALA A 113 -6.97 -6.81 18.83
C ALA A 113 -6.41 -5.55 18.22
N VAL A 114 -5.50 -5.69 17.26
CA VAL A 114 -4.96 -4.58 16.46
C VAL A 114 -5.30 -4.76 15.00
N GLY A 115 -5.73 -3.67 14.35
CA GLY A 115 -5.88 -3.56 12.91
C GLY A 115 -4.94 -2.50 12.35
N MET A 116 -4.26 -2.82 11.24
CA MET A 116 -3.38 -1.89 10.56
C MET A 116 -3.75 -1.80 9.09
N SER A 117 -4.09 -0.59 8.67
CA SER A 117 -4.36 -0.23 7.27
C SER A 117 -3.12 0.41 6.65
N THR A 118 -2.76 0.00 5.44
CA THR A 118 -1.72 0.69 4.65
C THR A 118 -2.37 1.54 3.58
N VAL A 119 -2.06 2.83 3.58
CA VAL A 119 -2.64 3.82 2.67
C VAL A 119 -1.57 4.30 1.69
N PRO A 120 -1.84 4.29 0.36
CA PRO A 120 -0.84 4.60 -0.66
C PRO A 120 -0.60 6.10 -0.86
N GLN A 121 -1.18 6.96 -0.04
CA GLN A 121 -1.01 8.41 -0.03
C GLN A 121 -0.73 8.90 1.39
N GLY A 122 -0.08 10.07 1.52
CA GLY A 122 0.18 10.69 2.81
C GLY A 122 -1.12 11.11 3.53
N ILE A 123 -1.05 11.22 4.85
CA ILE A 123 -2.19 11.65 5.68
C ILE A 123 -2.71 13.02 5.21
N GLU A 124 -1.81 13.96 4.94
CA GLU A 124 -2.21 15.28 4.44
C GLU A 124 -3.00 15.21 3.14
N TYR A 125 -2.58 14.36 2.20
CA TYR A 125 -3.31 14.15 0.96
C TYR A 125 -4.71 13.60 1.22
N ALA A 126 -4.84 12.60 2.10
CA ALA A 126 -6.13 12.04 2.47
C ALA A 126 -7.06 13.08 3.10
N LEU A 127 -6.55 13.90 4.02
CA LEU A 127 -7.33 14.96 4.68
C LEU A 127 -7.82 16.04 3.69
N ASN A 128 -6.97 16.43 2.73
CA ASN A 128 -7.27 17.52 1.82
C ASN A 128 -8.13 17.11 0.61
N ASN A 129 -8.03 15.85 0.16
CA ASN A 129 -8.61 15.42 -1.11
C ASN A 129 -9.78 14.43 -0.95
N VAL A 130 -9.94 13.81 0.21
CA VAL A 130 -10.99 12.83 0.47
C VAL A 130 -12.04 13.36 1.44
N GLY A 131 -11.67 14.26 2.35
CA GLY A 131 -12.55 14.85 3.34
C GLY A 131 -11.81 15.84 4.22
N ASP A 132 -12.07 15.80 5.51
CA ASP A 132 -11.40 16.62 6.53
C ASP A 132 -10.92 15.77 7.71
N LYS A 133 -10.25 16.41 8.65
CA LYS A 133 -9.74 15.79 9.87
C LYS A 133 -10.84 15.10 10.71
N HIS A 134 -12.00 15.72 10.84
CA HIS A 134 -13.08 15.19 11.67
C HIS A 134 -13.69 13.94 11.01
N LEU A 135 -13.95 14.01 9.71
CA LEU A 135 -14.44 12.88 8.93
C LEU A 135 -13.44 11.70 8.93
N PHE A 136 -12.15 11.99 8.78
CA PHE A 136 -11.11 10.96 8.84
C PHE A 136 -11.07 10.27 10.20
N LEU A 137 -11.06 11.03 11.28
CA LEU A 137 -11.02 10.47 12.65
C LEU A 137 -12.31 9.72 12.99
N SER A 138 -13.48 10.23 12.59
CA SER A 138 -14.75 9.51 12.75
C SER A 138 -14.73 8.18 11.99
N ALA A 139 -14.36 8.20 10.71
CA ALA A 139 -14.29 6.99 9.90
C ALA A 139 -13.28 5.96 10.45
N LEU A 140 -12.16 6.41 11.01
CA LEU A 140 -11.19 5.51 11.65
C LEU A 140 -11.75 4.89 12.94
N ARG A 141 -12.52 5.64 13.73
CA ARG A 141 -13.23 5.12 14.91
C ARG A 141 -14.30 4.12 14.50
N ASP A 142 -15.17 4.48 13.55
CA ASP A 142 -16.24 3.60 13.06
C ASP A 142 -15.65 2.29 12.48
N TRP A 143 -14.52 2.39 11.78
CA TRP A 143 -13.78 1.24 11.29
C TRP A 143 -13.24 0.36 12.42
N ALA A 144 -12.67 0.98 13.45
CA ALA A 144 -12.17 0.26 14.62
C ALA A 144 -13.30 -0.49 15.35
N GLU A 145 -14.46 0.13 15.52
CA GLU A 145 -15.66 -0.48 16.10
C GLU A 145 -16.19 -1.62 15.23
N GLU A 146 -16.32 -1.43 13.91
CA GLU A 146 -16.73 -2.46 12.96
C GLU A 146 -15.83 -3.69 13.03
N GLN A 147 -14.50 -3.45 13.11
CA GLN A 147 -13.50 -4.52 13.15
C GLN A 147 -13.22 -5.04 14.56
N LYS A 148 -13.88 -4.50 15.60
CA LYS A 148 -13.71 -4.83 17.03
C LYS A 148 -12.23 -4.74 17.44
N LEU A 149 -11.64 -3.56 17.26
CA LEU A 149 -10.24 -3.30 17.55
C LEU A 149 -10.07 -2.58 18.87
N ASP A 150 -9.08 -2.97 19.64
CA ASP A 150 -8.57 -2.21 20.78
C ASP A 150 -7.52 -1.19 20.33
N ILE A 151 -6.85 -1.45 19.19
CA ILE A 151 -5.87 -0.56 18.57
C ILE A 151 -6.13 -0.49 17.06
N ALA A 152 -6.36 0.72 16.55
CA ALA A 152 -6.34 0.99 15.10
C ALA A 152 -5.03 1.67 14.72
N ALA A 153 -4.40 1.21 13.65
CA ALA A 153 -3.19 1.80 13.10
C ALA A 153 -3.36 2.10 11.60
N VAL A 154 -2.85 3.24 11.18
CA VAL A 154 -2.76 3.63 9.76
C VAL A 154 -1.31 3.90 9.44
N MET A 155 -0.77 3.21 8.46
CA MET A 155 0.57 3.44 7.93
C MET A 155 0.45 3.95 6.50
N THR A 156 1.11 5.07 6.19
CA THR A 156 1.13 5.58 4.82
C THR A 156 2.35 5.09 4.05
N VAL A 157 2.20 5.04 2.74
CA VAL A 157 3.27 4.78 1.77
C VAL A 157 3.09 5.77 0.64
N SER A 158 3.88 6.84 0.63
CA SER A 158 3.73 7.92 -0.36
C SER A 158 5.08 8.42 -0.85
N THR A 159 5.08 9.10 -1.99
CA THR A 159 6.29 9.65 -2.61
C THR A 159 6.07 11.10 -3.01
N PRO A 160 5.75 12.00 -2.06
CA PRO A 160 5.55 13.40 -2.37
C PRO A 160 6.85 14.00 -2.94
N ASN A 161 6.74 14.69 -4.07
CA ASN A 161 7.88 15.31 -4.75
C ASN A 161 9.06 14.36 -5.05
N GLY A 162 8.75 13.07 -5.29
CA GLY A 162 9.77 12.06 -5.56
C GLY A 162 10.50 11.50 -4.31
N VAL A 163 10.16 11.95 -3.11
CA VAL A 163 10.77 11.49 -1.85
C VAL A 163 9.85 10.48 -1.17
N PHE A 164 10.33 9.25 -1.01
CA PHE A 164 9.58 8.20 -0.32
C PHE A 164 9.39 8.55 1.16
N THR A 165 8.14 8.50 1.62
CA THR A 165 7.75 8.93 2.96
C THR A 165 6.84 7.89 3.60
N ARG A 166 6.96 7.75 4.93
CA ARG A 166 6.05 6.95 5.76
C ARG A 166 5.54 7.80 6.92
N GLU A 167 4.27 7.64 7.21
CA GLU A 167 3.65 8.15 8.41
C GLU A 167 2.96 7.00 9.14
N LEU A 168 2.87 7.10 10.45
CA LEU A 168 2.25 6.09 11.32
C LEU A 168 1.32 6.80 12.31
N LEU A 169 0.03 6.51 12.20
CA LEU A 169 -0.97 6.90 13.19
C LEU A 169 -1.39 5.66 13.96
N ILE A 170 -1.40 5.74 15.29
CA ILE A 170 -1.91 4.68 16.16
C ILE A 170 -2.95 5.29 17.12
N TRP A 171 -4.09 4.62 17.24
CA TRP A 171 -5.16 4.97 18.14
C TRP A 171 -5.52 3.79 19.04
N ALA A 172 -5.31 3.94 20.34
CA ALA A 172 -5.67 2.98 21.38
C ALA A 172 -6.97 3.44 22.05
N PHE A 173 -7.92 2.52 22.24
CA PHE A 173 -9.28 2.81 22.68
C PHE A 173 -9.59 2.39 24.12
N ASP A 174 -8.67 1.69 24.80
CA ASP A 174 -8.81 1.34 26.22
C ASP A 174 -7.47 1.44 26.97
N GLU A 175 -7.50 1.33 28.30
CA GLU A 175 -6.32 1.47 29.17
C GLU A 175 -5.22 0.44 28.86
N ARG A 176 -5.57 -0.80 28.49
CA ARG A 176 -4.59 -1.86 28.17
C ARG A 176 -3.94 -1.58 26.83
N ALA A 177 -4.74 -1.17 25.85
CA ALA A 177 -4.26 -0.74 24.54
C ALA A 177 -3.33 0.49 24.66
N VAL A 178 -3.68 1.46 25.50
CA VAL A 178 -2.83 2.63 25.81
C VAL A 178 -1.50 2.22 26.40
N LYS A 179 -1.47 1.27 27.36
CA LYS A 179 -0.22 0.74 27.91
C LYS A 179 0.64 0.08 26.83
N ALA A 180 0.02 -0.71 25.94
CA ALA A 180 0.71 -1.35 24.83
C ALA A 180 1.32 -0.33 23.86
N VAL A 181 0.57 0.72 23.48
CA VAL A 181 1.07 1.79 22.60
C VAL A 181 2.20 2.60 23.26
N LYS A 182 2.10 2.91 24.56
CA LYS A 182 3.19 3.57 25.30
C LYS A 182 4.45 2.69 25.34
N ALA A 183 4.30 1.38 25.60
CA ALA A 183 5.42 0.44 25.58
C ALA A 183 6.07 0.35 24.19
N PHE A 184 5.26 0.28 23.14
CA PHE A 184 5.73 0.32 21.75
C PHE A 184 6.55 1.57 21.46
N MET A 185 6.05 2.74 21.84
CA MET A 185 6.76 4.02 21.65
C MET A 185 8.11 4.04 22.36
N THR A 186 8.13 3.61 23.63
CA THR A 186 9.36 3.59 24.45
C THR A 186 10.41 2.61 23.89
N LYS A 187 9.97 1.45 23.40
CA LYS A 187 10.87 0.39 22.94
C LYS A 187 11.38 0.57 21.52
N HIS A 188 10.50 1.07 20.62
CA HIS A 188 10.75 1.09 19.18
C HIS A 188 10.72 2.49 18.56
N GLY A 189 10.41 3.53 19.33
CA GLY A 189 10.30 4.89 18.81
C GLY A 189 11.58 5.40 18.16
N ASP A 190 12.72 5.20 18.81
CA ASP A 190 14.04 5.61 18.30
C ASP A 190 14.45 4.79 17.07
N GLU A 191 14.26 3.47 17.10
CA GLU A 191 14.56 2.58 15.97
C GLU A 191 13.77 2.95 14.72
N LEU A 192 12.50 3.31 14.88
CA LEU A 192 11.61 3.75 13.81
C LEU A 192 11.84 5.21 13.42
N GLY A 193 12.54 6.00 14.26
CA GLY A 193 12.74 7.43 14.09
C GLY A 193 11.39 8.17 14.08
N LEU A 194 10.55 7.95 15.12
CA LEU A 194 9.22 8.52 15.19
C LEU A 194 9.28 9.99 15.61
N GLU A 195 8.91 10.89 14.70
CA GLU A 195 8.77 12.31 14.95
C GLU A 195 7.31 12.73 14.88
N ARG A 196 6.86 13.63 15.76
CA ARG A 196 5.47 14.09 15.77
C ARG A 196 5.05 14.67 14.43
N TRP A 197 3.97 14.15 13.87
CA TRP A 197 3.37 14.68 12.65
C TRP A 197 2.78 16.08 12.94
N ARG A 198 3.24 17.10 12.21
CA ARG A 198 2.76 18.49 12.34
C ARG A 198 2.60 18.93 13.80
N ASN A 199 3.63 18.73 14.61
CA ASN A 199 3.63 19.09 16.04
C ASN A 199 2.47 18.47 16.85
N GLY A 200 1.94 17.31 16.42
CA GLY A 200 0.86 16.61 17.12
C GLY A 200 -0.55 17.05 16.72
N GLU A 201 -0.74 17.63 15.55
CA GLU A 201 -2.06 18.08 15.07
C GLU A 201 -3.14 16.99 15.11
N LEU A 202 -2.77 15.73 14.88
CA LEU A 202 -3.65 14.57 14.95
C LEU A 202 -3.59 13.83 16.29
N ASP A 203 -2.78 14.28 17.23
CA ASP A 203 -2.71 13.65 18.56
C ASP A 203 -3.98 13.94 19.36
N GLY A 204 -4.30 13.06 20.30
CA GLY A 204 -5.44 13.21 21.17
C GLY A 204 -5.45 12.20 22.31
N SER A 205 -6.06 12.58 23.41
CA SER A 205 -6.37 11.73 24.54
C SER A 205 -7.71 12.16 25.13
N ASN A 206 -8.41 11.22 25.79
CA ASN A 206 -9.55 11.61 26.60
C ASN A 206 -9.10 12.07 28.02
N ASP A 207 -9.98 12.73 28.77
CA ASP A 207 -9.68 13.32 30.10
C ASP A 207 -9.16 12.27 31.10
N THR A 208 -9.53 11.02 30.93
CA THR A 208 -9.11 9.87 31.77
C THR A 208 -7.86 9.19 31.31
N GLN A 209 -7.25 9.61 30.18
CA GLN A 209 -6.15 8.94 29.50
C GLN A 209 -6.40 7.44 29.17
N LYS A 210 -7.65 7.03 29.13
CA LYS A 210 -8.06 5.67 28.73
C LYS A 210 -8.04 5.47 27.22
N GLU A 211 -7.84 6.54 26.47
CA GLU A 211 -7.76 6.57 25.03
C GLU A 211 -6.59 7.48 24.63
N VAL A 212 -5.77 7.04 23.70
CA VAL A 212 -4.62 7.80 23.19
C VAL A 212 -4.50 7.60 21.68
N ARG A 213 -4.36 8.72 20.98
CA ARG A 213 -4.06 8.75 19.55
C ARG A 213 -2.78 9.55 19.32
N VAL A 214 -1.86 8.98 18.54
CA VAL A 214 -0.60 9.65 18.22
C VAL A 214 -0.29 9.43 16.74
N CYS A 215 0.21 10.48 16.10
CA CYS A 215 0.61 10.45 14.70
C CYS A 215 2.07 10.88 14.51
N TRP A 216 2.83 10.12 13.73
CA TRP A 216 4.25 10.37 13.49
C TRP A 216 4.61 10.33 12.00
N ILE A 217 5.67 11.07 11.67
CA ILE A 217 6.52 10.78 10.51
C ILE A 217 7.48 9.68 10.94
N GLN A 218 7.60 8.62 10.17
CA GLN A 218 8.53 7.53 10.41
C GLN A 218 9.78 7.73 9.55
N ARG A 219 10.91 8.13 10.15
CA ARG A 219 12.17 8.40 9.43
C ARG A 219 12.85 7.13 8.94
N SER A 220 12.73 6.04 9.69
CA SER A 220 13.28 4.74 9.30
C SER A 220 12.37 4.06 8.27
N ILE A 221 12.39 4.54 7.03
CA ILE A 221 11.50 4.15 5.94
C ILE A 221 11.60 2.67 5.54
N LYS A 222 12.72 2.00 5.86
CA LYS A 222 12.90 0.55 5.64
C LYS A 222 11.93 -0.32 6.43
N HIS A 223 11.44 0.16 7.58
CA HIS A 223 10.49 -0.56 8.40
C HIS A 223 9.07 -0.40 7.84
N SER A 224 8.63 -1.38 7.10
CA SER A 224 7.26 -1.48 6.58
C SER A 224 6.32 -2.08 7.63
N ARG A 225 5.04 -2.26 7.26
CA ARG A 225 4.09 -3.01 8.10
C ARG A 225 4.62 -4.39 8.53
N LYS A 226 5.46 -5.04 7.71
CA LYS A 226 6.05 -6.35 8.04
C LYS A 226 6.95 -6.31 9.27
N GLN A 227 7.55 -5.17 9.58
CA GLN A 227 8.37 -4.93 10.76
C GLN A 227 7.58 -4.27 11.88
N VAL A 228 6.81 -3.21 11.58
CA VAL A 228 6.07 -2.42 12.58
C VAL A 228 4.95 -3.23 13.25
N ALA A 229 4.22 -4.08 12.51
CA ALA A 229 3.16 -4.88 13.09
C ALA A 229 3.68 -5.91 14.14
N PRO A 230 4.77 -6.67 13.90
CA PRO A 230 5.38 -7.49 14.94
C PRO A 230 5.83 -6.72 16.16
N MET A 231 6.43 -5.53 16.02
CA MET A 231 6.85 -4.66 17.14
C MET A 231 5.66 -4.23 18.01
N LEU A 232 4.57 -3.83 17.37
CA LEU A 232 3.35 -3.46 18.09
C LEU A 232 2.71 -4.66 18.79
N ARG A 233 2.68 -5.81 18.14
CA ARG A 233 2.18 -7.06 18.72
C ARG A 233 3.03 -7.54 19.91
N GLU A 234 4.34 -7.38 19.87
CA GLU A 234 5.22 -7.65 21.00
C GLU A 234 4.85 -6.78 22.22
N ALA A 235 4.67 -5.47 22.01
CA ALA A 235 4.25 -4.56 23.06
C ALA A 235 2.85 -4.91 23.62
N MET A 236 1.93 -5.39 22.78
CA MET A 236 0.61 -5.91 23.23
C MET A 236 0.74 -7.14 24.12
N LYS A 237 1.63 -8.09 23.78
CA LYS A 237 1.88 -9.28 24.61
C LYS A 237 2.42 -8.90 25.99
N ASP A 238 3.31 -7.92 26.04
CA ASP A 238 3.90 -7.47 27.30
C ASP A 238 2.87 -6.73 28.16
N ALA A 239 2.01 -5.91 27.55
CA ALA A 239 0.93 -5.24 28.25
C ALA A 239 -0.18 -6.21 28.76
N ALA A 240 -0.38 -7.35 28.12
CA ALA A 240 -1.35 -8.36 28.53
C ALA A 240 -0.91 -9.20 29.74
N LYS A 241 0.39 -9.14 30.14
CA LYS A 241 0.94 -9.84 31.31
C LYS A 241 0.85 -9.03 32.61
N LEU A 242 0.52 -7.76 32.49
CA LEU A 242 0.38 -6.81 33.61
C LEU A 242 -1.10 -6.62 34.01
#